data_a75976ccd0517491c40d2bc3dcc5a67d
#
_entry.id   a75976ccd0517491c40d2bc3dcc5a67d
#
_cell.length_a   1.000
_cell.length_b   1.000
_cell.length_c   1.000
_cell.angle_alpha   90.00
_cell.angle_beta   90.00
_cell.angle_gamma   90.00
#
_symmetry.space_group_name_H-M   'P 1'
#
loop_
_entity.id
_entity.type
_entity.pdbx_description
1 polymer ?
#
loop_
_entity_poly.entity_id
_entity_poly.type
_entity_poly.pdbx_seq_one_letter_code
_entity_poly.pdbx_strand_id
1 'polypeptide(L)'
;MKRTSVLIVEDEIIIAKDLTLTLNKLGYNVIGHCITGEDAAKTAGEKQPDIILMDIMLKGDMTGINAAKIVRDKYNIPVIFITAYSDEDSISRANTSAPFGYIVKPFKANDLRATIETALNRFNEEQALKRENEMLYKLAKSDDKKSILFIKSDSKLIKLKTKDILYIEALKDYVNIYTVDNKFVIRSTMKGIQDKLPADKFARVHRSFIVAVDKVSTIDHAIVVMENNATVPLGGLYKDEFLEKINTV
;
A
#
# COMPACT_ATOMS: atom_id res chain seq x y z
N MET A 1 -31.49 -1.17 -5.18
CA MET A 1 -30.04 -1.32 -4.94
C MET A 1 -29.36 -1.67 -6.25
N LYS A 2 -28.20 -1.06 -6.59
CA LYS A 2 -27.39 -1.43 -7.75
C LYS A 2 -26.83 -2.83 -7.52
N ARG A 3 -27.00 -3.74 -8.48
CA ARG A 3 -26.42 -5.09 -8.38
C ARG A 3 -24.90 -5.01 -8.56
N THR A 4 -24.14 -5.76 -7.77
CA THR A 4 -22.68 -5.87 -7.90
C THR A 4 -22.31 -6.38 -9.30
N SER A 5 -21.49 -5.64 -10.01
CA SER A 5 -21.02 -5.96 -11.35
C SER A 5 -19.77 -6.83 -11.28
N VAL A 6 -19.80 -7.94 -12.03
CA VAL A 6 -18.74 -8.94 -12.06
C VAL A 6 -18.21 -9.08 -13.49
N LEU A 7 -16.89 -9.02 -13.67
CA LEU A 7 -16.21 -9.42 -14.90
C LEU A 7 -15.64 -10.83 -14.71
N ILE A 8 -15.89 -11.72 -15.66
CA ILE A 8 -15.32 -13.07 -15.67
C ILE A 8 -14.15 -13.09 -16.65
N VAL A 9 -13.03 -13.70 -16.23
CA VAL A 9 -11.85 -13.95 -17.06
C VAL A 9 -11.53 -15.44 -16.99
N GLU A 10 -11.88 -16.17 -18.05
CA GLU A 10 -11.82 -17.63 -18.10
C GLU A 10 -11.73 -18.05 -19.58
N ASP A 11 -10.76 -18.82 -19.97
CA ASP A 11 -10.58 -19.24 -21.37
C ASP A 11 -11.41 -20.49 -21.73
N GLU A 12 -11.90 -21.23 -20.72
CA GLU A 12 -12.82 -22.35 -20.94
C GLU A 12 -14.27 -21.90 -20.99
N ILE A 13 -14.87 -21.88 -22.19
CA ILE A 13 -16.23 -21.37 -22.44
C ILE A 13 -17.28 -22.06 -21.57
N ILE A 14 -17.12 -23.36 -21.31
CA ILE A 14 -18.06 -24.13 -20.48
C ILE A 14 -18.07 -23.62 -19.04
N ILE A 15 -16.90 -23.42 -18.47
CA ILE A 15 -16.72 -22.89 -17.10
C ILE A 15 -17.23 -21.46 -17.02
N ALA A 16 -16.90 -20.61 -17.98
CA ALA A 16 -17.39 -19.23 -18.05
C ALA A 16 -18.92 -19.13 -18.12
N LYS A 17 -19.57 -20.03 -18.86
CA LYS A 17 -21.04 -20.11 -18.91
C LYS A 17 -21.65 -20.55 -17.59
N ASP A 18 -21.08 -21.56 -16.93
CA ASP A 18 -21.54 -22.03 -15.63
C ASP A 18 -21.39 -20.94 -14.55
N LEU A 19 -20.24 -20.26 -14.52
CA LEU A 19 -20.02 -19.08 -13.67
C LEU A 19 -21.08 -17.99 -13.93
N THR A 20 -21.32 -17.66 -15.19
CA THR A 20 -22.32 -16.64 -15.56
C THR A 20 -23.71 -17.00 -15.07
N LEU A 21 -24.15 -18.24 -15.29
CA LEU A 21 -25.46 -18.71 -14.85
C LEU A 21 -25.58 -18.71 -13.31
N THR A 22 -24.54 -19.17 -12.62
CA THR A 22 -24.51 -19.22 -11.16
C THR A 22 -24.50 -17.83 -10.54
N LEU A 23 -23.68 -16.92 -11.05
CA LEU A 23 -23.61 -15.53 -10.58
C LEU A 23 -24.93 -14.78 -10.78
N ASN A 24 -25.57 -14.95 -11.95
CA ASN A 24 -26.88 -14.34 -12.23
C ASN A 24 -27.96 -14.87 -11.27
N LYS A 25 -27.98 -16.19 -10.97
CA LYS A 25 -28.88 -16.78 -9.98
C LYS A 25 -28.63 -16.24 -8.57
N LEU A 26 -27.38 -15.92 -8.22
CA LEU A 26 -26.99 -15.33 -6.95
C LEU A 26 -27.31 -13.80 -6.87
N GLY A 27 -27.79 -13.19 -7.98
CA GLY A 27 -28.18 -11.79 -8.03
C GLY A 27 -27.08 -10.82 -8.43
N TYR A 28 -25.89 -11.31 -8.82
CA TYR A 28 -24.82 -10.50 -9.40
C TYR A 28 -25.14 -10.12 -10.85
N ASN A 29 -24.49 -9.06 -11.33
CA ASN A 29 -24.60 -8.61 -12.72
C ASN A 29 -23.30 -8.91 -13.48
N VAL A 30 -23.27 -9.96 -14.31
CA VAL A 30 -22.10 -10.26 -15.15
C VAL A 30 -22.05 -9.29 -16.32
N ILE A 31 -21.07 -8.38 -16.33
CA ILE A 31 -20.92 -7.29 -17.30
C ILE A 31 -20.04 -7.65 -18.50
N GLY A 32 -19.35 -8.78 -18.45
CA GLY A 32 -18.52 -9.27 -19.54
C GLY A 32 -17.83 -10.57 -19.21
N HIS A 33 -17.28 -11.17 -20.27
CA HIS A 33 -16.43 -12.34 -20.24
C HIS A 33 -15.22 -12.09 -21.13
N CYS A 34 -14.01 -12.28 -20.62
CA CYS A 34 -12.75 -12.21 -21.35
C CYS A 34 -12.06 -13.57 -21.32
N ILE A 35 -11.31 -13.89 -22.37
CA ILE A 35 -10.60 -15.17 -22.52
C ILE A 35 -9.08 -15.01 -22.36
N THR A 36 -8.57 -13.77 -22.34
CA THR A 36 -7.13 -13.45 -22.19
C THR A 36 -6.90 -12.40 -21.11
N GLY A 37 -5.68 -12.35 -20.56
CA GLY A 37 -5.28 -11.36 -19.56
C GLY A 37 -5.27 -9.93 -20.12
N GLU A 38 -4.88 -9.78 -21.39
CA GLU A 38 -4.84 -8.49 -22.10
C GLU A 38 -6.25 -7.90 -22.24
N ASP A 39 -7.21 -8.70 -22.71
CA ASP A 39 -8.61 -8.28 -22.83
C ASP A 39 -9.21 -7.96 -21.46
N ALA A 40 -8.85 -8.71 -20.42
CA ALA A 40 -9.28 -8.47 -19.06
C ALA A 40 -8.81 -7.10 -18.57
N ALA A 41 -7.53 -6.77 -18.74
CA ALA A 41 -6.98 -5.49 -18.32
C ALA A 41 -7.63 -4.30 -19.07
N LYS A 42 -7.87 -4.45 -20.37
CA LYS A 42 -8.57 -3.45 -21.20
C LYS A 42 -10.02 -3.27 -20.75
N THR A 43 -10.79 -4.38 -20.67
CA THR A 43 -12.21 -4.37 -20.28
C THR A 43 -12.42 -3.85 -18.86
N ALA A 44 -11.52 -4.16 -17.92
CA ALA A 44 -11.55 -3.64 -16.58
C ALA A 44 -11.46 -2.10 -16.56
N GLY A 45 -10.60 -1.52 -17.39
CA GLY A 45 -10.49 -0.07 -17.54
C GLY A 45 -11.73 0.58 -18.16
N GLU A 46 -12.33 -0.05 -19.16
CA GLU A 46 -13.50 0.47 -19.87
C GLU A 46 -14.80 0.33 -19.06
N LYS A 47 -15.02 -0.84 -18.43
CA LYS A 47 -16.31 -1.17 -17.77
C LYS A 47 -16.32 -0.97 -16.27
N GLN A 48 -15.16 -0.82 -15.62
CA GLN A 48 -15.02 -0.60 -14.16
C GLN A 48 -15.91 -1.56 -13.34
N PRO A 49 -15.69 -2.90 -13.41
CA PRO A 49 -16.45 -3.85 -12.59
C PRO A 49 -16.21 -3.62 -11.10
N ASP A 50 -17.19 -3.99 -10.28
CA ASP A 50 -17.03 -3.95 -8.83
C ASP A 50 -16.07 -5.05 -8.33
N ILE A 51 -15.94 -6.16 -9.07
CA ILE A 51 -15.03 -7.29 -8.79
C ILE A 51 -14.75 -8.10 -10.06
N ILE A 52 -13.57 -8.73 -10.11
CA ILE A 52 -13.18 -9.64 -11.19
C ILE A 52 -12.97 -11.05 -10.64
N LEU A 53 -13.56 -12.04 -11.31
CA LEU A 53 -13.24 -13.46 -11.13
C LEU A 53 -12.30 -13.86 -12.28
N MET A 54 -11.08 -14.28 -11.94
CA MET A 54 -10.01 -14.48 -12.91
C MET A 54 -9.35 -15.84 -12.76
N ASP A 55 -9.31 -16.61 -13.84
CA ASP A 55 -8.48 -17.82 -13.84
C ASP A 55 -7.00 -17.45 -13.75
N ILE A 56 -6.25 -18.23 -12.99
CA ILE A 56 -4.79 -18.09 -12.90
C ILE A 56 -4.12 -18.46 -14.22
N MET A 57 -4.59 -19.55 -14.85
CA MET A 57 -4.03 -20.12 -16.07
C MET A 57 -4.90 -19.73 -17.28
N LEU A 58 -4.54 -18.63 -17.91
CA LEU A 58 -5.21 -18.14 -19.13
C LEU A 58 -4.42 -18.49 -20.38
N LYS A 59 -5.11 -18.63 -21.51
CA LYS A 59 -4.47 -18.67 -22.82
C LYS A 59 -3.92 -17.29 -23.20
N GLY A 60 -2.77 -17.29 -23.90
CA GLY A 60 -2.12 -16.06 -24.35
C GLY A 60 -0.77 -15.82 -23.67
N ASP A 61 -0.20 -14.64 -23.87
CA ASP A 61 1.12 -14.29 -23.36
C ASP A 61 1.05 -13.75 -21.92
N MET A 62 -0.12 -13.31 -21.48
CA MET A 62 -0.35 -12.75 -20.15
C MET A 62 -1.09 -13.72 -19.24
N THR A 63 -0.45 -14.13 -18.16
CA THR A 63 -1.10 -14.94 -17.11
C THR A 63 -2.15 -14.14 -16.35
N GLY A 64 -3.13 -14.82 -15.73
CA GLY A 64 -4.13 -14.16 -14.87
C GLY A 64 -3.49 -13.38 -13.70
N ILE A 65 -2.35 -13.86 -13.18
CA ILE A 65 -1.59 -13.15 -12.11
C ILE A 65 -1.08 -11.79 -12.60
N ASN A 66 -0.50 -11.74 -13.80
CA ASN A 66 0.00 -10.48 -14.36
C ASN A 66 -1.14 -9.52 -14.70
N ALA A 67 -2.25 -10.03 -15.24
CA ALA A 67 -3.45 -9.25 -15.50
C ALA A 67 -4.05 -8.68 -14.21
N ALA A 68 -4.16 -9.48 -13.15
CA ALA A 68 -4.65 -9.05 -11.85
C ALA A 68 -3.80 -7.93 -11.25
N LYS A 69 -2.48 -8.01 -11.38
CA LYS A 69 -1.57 -6.95 -10.94
C LYS A 69 -1.82 -5.64 -11.69
N ILE A 70 -1.95 -5.69 -13.01
CA ILE A 70 -2.25 -4.50 -13.84
C ILE A 70 -3.59 -3.88 -13.44
N VAL A 71 -4.62 -4.72 -13.27
CA VAL A 71 -5.97 -4.28 -12.88
C VAL A 71 -5.94 -3.61 -11.51
N ARG A 72 -5.25 -4.19 -10.55
CA ARG A 72 -5.14 -3.65 -9.20
C ARG A 72 -4.36 -2.33 -9.18
N ASP A 73 -3.21 -2.29 -9.82
CA ASP A 73 -2.32 -1.11 -9.80
C ASP A 73 -2.92 0.09 -10.55
N LYS A 74 -3.60 -0.16 -11.69
CA LYS A 74 -4.16 0.92 -12.52
C LYS A 74 -5.56 1.35 -12.13
N TYR A 75 -6.42 0.39 -11.79
CA TYR A 75 -7.87 0.63 -11.66
C TYR A 75 -8.38 0.40 -10.24
N ASN A 76 -7.55 -0.19 -9.36
CA ASN A 76 -7.91 -0.47 -7.97
C ASN A 76 -9.20 -1.30 -7.85
N ILE A 77 -9.34 -2.35 -8.70
CA ILE A 77 -10.46 -3.28 -8.71
C ILE A 77 -10.04 -4.57 -7.99
N PRO A 78 -10.86 -5.13 -7.08
CA PRO A 78 -10.55 -6.37 -6.40
C PRO A 78 -10.62 -7.56 -7.34
N VAL A 79 -9.66 -8.49 -7.21
CA VAL A 79 -9.60 -9.72 -7.99
C VAL A 79 -9.69 -10.93 -7.06
N ILE A 80 -10.54 -11.89 -7.42
CA ILE A 80 -10.58 -13.24 -6.86
C ILE A 80 -10.04 -14.18 -7.92
N PHE A 81 -9.08 -15.03 -7.55
CA PHE A 81 -8.61 -16.05 -8.46
C PHE A 81 -9.51 -17.29 -8.43
N ILE A 82 -9.70 -17.88 -9.60
CA ILE A 82 -10.29 -19.20 -9.78
C ILE A 82 -9.16 -20.15 -10.18
N THR A 83 -9.01 -21.28 -9.49
CA THR A 83 -7.89 -22.19 -9.69
C THR A 83 -8.29 -23.65 -9.59
N ALA A 84 -7.57 -24.54 -10.28
CA ALA A 84 -7.65 -25.98 -10.03
C ALA A 84 -6.84 -26.32 -8.77
N TYR A 85 -7.28 -27.32 -8.00
CA TYR A 85 -6.69 -27.71 -6.69
C TYR A 85 -5.21 -28.13 -6.76
N SER A 86 -4.67 -28.42 -7.94
CA SER A 86 -3.34 -29.00 -8.14
C SER A 86 -2.19 -28.01 -8.29
N ASP A 87 -2.43 -26.71 -8.05
CA ASP A 87 -1.47 -25.66 -8.45
C ASP A 87 -0.97 -24.82 -7.24
N GLU A 88 -0.36 -25.53 -6.24
CA GLU A 88 0.22 -24.86 -5.05
C GLU A 88 1.31 -23.84 -5.42
N ASP A 89 2.09 -24.10 -6.46
CA ASP A 89 3.12 -23.18 -6.94
C ASP A 89 2.53 -21.92 -7.56
N SER A 90 1.40 -22.03 -8.26
CA SER A 90 0.68 -20.87 -8.82
C SER A 90 -0.03 -20.06 -7.74
N ILE A 91 -0.58 -20.70 -6.71
CA ILE A 91 -1.14 -20.02 -5.52
C ILE A 91 -0.05 -19.22 -4.81
N SER A 92 1.13 -19.79 -4.61
CA SER A 92 2.26 -19.08 -3.99
C SER A 92 2.69 -17.84 -4.79
N ARG A 93 2.75 -17.95 -6.12
CA ARG A 93 3.03 -16.82 -7.02
C ARG A 93 1.87 -15.82 -7.07
N ALA A 94 0.62 -16.27 -7.06
CA ALA A 94 -0.55 -15.42 -7.04
C ALA A 94 -0.65 -14.55 -5.77
N ASN A 95 -0.11 -14.99 -4.65
CA ASN A 95 -0.03 -14.19 -3.41
C ASN A 95 0.77 -12.88 -3.59
N THR A 96 1.69 -12.81 -4.54
CA THR A 96 2.45 -11.57 -4.84
C THR A 96 1.57 -10.47 -5.43
N SER A 97 0.44 -10.82 -6.07
CA SER A 97 -0.55 -9.86 -6.59
C SER A 97 -1.57 -9.42 -5.53
N ALA A 98 -1.46 -9.94 -4.30
CA ALA A 98 -2.32 -9.69 -3.15
C ALA A 98 -3.83 -9.78 -3.51
N PRO A 99 -4.32 -10.94 -3.95
CA PRO A 99 -5.72 -11.13 -4.31
C PRO A 99 -6.64 -11.03 -3.10
N PHE A 100 -7.91 -10.74 -3.33
CA PHE A 100 -8.90 -10.66 -2.26
C PHE A 100 -9.50 -12.02 -1.88
N GLY A 101 -9.23 -13.07 -2.66
CA GLY A 101 -9.66 -14.44 -2.38
C GLY A 101 -9.29 -15.43 -3.47
N TYR A 102 -9.58 -16.70 -3.19
CA TYR A 102 -9.42 -17.83 -4.10
C TYR A 102 -10.68 -18.66 -4.11
N ILE A 103 -11.03 -19.19 -5.28
CA ILE A 103 -12.10 -20.16 -5.48
C ILE A 103 -11.51 -21.37 -6.18
N VAL A 104 -11.68 -22.55 -5.59
CA VAL A 104 -11.15 -23.80 -6.14
C VAL A 104 -12.20 -24.47 -7.01
N LYS A 105 -11.82 -24.89 -8.21
CA LYS A 105 -12.66 -25.69 -9.12
C LYS A 105 -12.68 -27.17 -8.67
N PRO A 106 -13.85 -27.86 -8.65
CA PRO A 106 -15.19 -27.36 -8.93
C PRO A 106 -15.78 -26.57 -7.76
N PHE A 107 -16.45 -25.47 -8.05
CA PHE A 107 -17.01 -24.56 -7.05
C PHE A 107 -18.53 -24.74 -6.86
N LYS A 108 -19.01 -24.43 -5.65
CA LYS A 108 -20.44 -24.38 -5.34
C LYS A 108 -20.92 -22.93 -5.29
N ALA A 109 -22.22 -22.73 -5.53
CA ALA A 109 -22.83 -21.39 -5.50
C ALA A 109 -22.60 -20.66 -4.16
N ASN A 110 -22.65 -21.38 -3.04
CA ASN A 110 -22.42 -20.81 -1.71
C ASN A 110 -20.96 -20.37 -1.52
N ASP A 111 -19.99 -21.10 -2.06
CA ASP A 111 -18.57 -20.77 -1.97
C ASP A 111 -18.28 -19.50 -2.77
N LEU A 112 -18.86 -19.40 -3.99
CA LEU A 112 -18.79 -18.18 -4.82
C LEU A 112 -19.34 -16.97 -4.07
N ARG A 113 -20.55 -17.08 -3.51
CA ARG A 113 -21.18 -16.00 -2.75
C ARG A 113 -20.31 -15.57 -1.58
N ALA A 114 -19.94 -16.50 -0.71
CA ALA A 114 -19.17 -16.21 0.50
C ALA A 114 -17.82 -15.54 0.18
N THR A 115 -17.11 -16.05 -0.85
CA THR A 115 -15.82 -15.50 -1.24
C THR A 115 -15.97 -14.08 -1.83
N ILE A 116 -16.98 -13.84 -2.69
CA ILE A 116 -17.24 -12.52 -3.28
C ILE A 116 -17.61 -11.51 -2.19
N GLU A 117 -18.53 -11.85 -1.27
CA GLU A 117 -18.94 -10.96 -0.18
C GLU A 117 -17.76 -10.62 0.74
N THR A 118 -16.95 -11.62 1.11
CA THR A 118 -15.75 -11.42 1.93
C THR A 118 -14.73 -10.51 1.22
N ALA A 119 -14.49 -10.75 -0.07
CA ALA A 119 -13.56 -9.96 -0.86
C ALA A 119 -13.99 -8.49 -0.98
N LEU A 120 -15.28 -8.24 -1.24
CA LEU A 120 -15.84 -6.90 -1.33
C LEU A 120 -15.79 -6.16 0.02
N ASN A 121 -16.10 -6.85 1.12
CA ASN A 121 -16.01 -6.26 2.46
C ASN A 121 -14.57 -5.86 2.80
N ARG A 122 -13.60 -6.75 2.60
CA ARG A 122 -12.16 -6.44 2.80
C ARG A 122 -11.68 -5.29 1.92
N PHE A 123 -12.12 -5.26 0.66
CA PHE A 123 -11.78 -4.17 -0.26
C PHE A 123 -12.36 -2.84 0.24
N ASN A 124 -13.64 -2.82 0.64
CA ASN A 124 -14.30 -1.62 1.15
C ASN A 124 -13.65 -1.11 2.44
N GLU A 125 -13.26 -1.99 3.35
CA GLU A 125 -12.50 -1.64 4.56
C GLU A 125 -11.14 -1.03 4.22
N GLU A 126 -10.40 -1.64 3.27
CA GLU A 126 -9.12 -1.09 2.79
C GLU A 126 -9.30 0.30 2.17
N GLN A 127 -10.35 0.50 1.37
CA GLN A 127 -10.66 1.80 0.76
C GLN A 127 -11.11 2.85 1.80
N ALA A 128 -11.89 2.44 2.80
CA ALA A 128 -12.31 3.33 3.88
C ALA A 128 -11.10 3.83 4.69
N LEU A 129 -10.19 2.91 5.05
CA LEU A 129 -8.94 3.27 5.74
C LEU A 129 -8.05 4.19 4.89
N LYS A 130 -7.96 3.95 3.58
CA LYS A 130 -7.21 4.85 2.68
C LYS A 130 -7.81 6.25 2.62
N ARG A 131 -9.15 6.36 2.51
CA ARG A 131 -9.86 7.65 2.48
C ARG A 131 -9.74 8.40 3.81
N GLU A 132 -9.87 7.70 4.92
CA GLU A 132 -9.67 8.28 6.26
C GLU A 132 -8.25 8.84 6.40
N ASN A 133 -7.23 8.07 5.98
CA ASN A 133 -5.86 8.52 5.95
C ASN A 133 -5.66 9.75 5.07
N GLU A 134 -6.24 9.77 3.87
CA GLU A 134 -6.17 10.92 2.96
C GLU A 134 -6.88 12.16 3.52
N MET A 135 -8.03 11.96 4.18
CA MET A 135 -8.80 13.04 4.81
C MET A 135 -8.04 13.63 6.00
N LEU A 136 -7.46 12.79 6.87
CA LEU A 136 -6.57 13.21 7.95
C LEU A 136 -5.33 13.94 7.42
N TYR A 137 -4.79 13.49 6.27
CA TYR A 137 -3.67 14.15 5.60
C TYR A 137 -4.07 15.52 5.02
N LYS A 138 -5.32 15.67 4.53
CA LYS A 138 -5.86 16.94 4.03
C LYS A 138 -6.19 17.91 5.16
N LEU A 139 -6.73 17.44 6.27
CA LEU A 139 -7.01 18.25 7.46
C LEU A 139 -5.72 18.76 8.13
N ALA A 140 -4.62 17.97 8.06
CA ALA A 140 -3.29 18.43 8.47
C ALA A 140 -2.67 19.48 7.51
N LYS A 141 -3.30 19.74 6.36
CA LYS A 141 -2.80 20.69 5.33
C LYS A 141 -3.29 22.13 5.48
N SER A 142 -4.20 22.43 6.43
CA SER A 142 -4.62 23.80 6.69
C SER A 142 -3.77 24.43 7.78
N ASP A 143 -2.88 25.33 7.40
CA ASP A 143 -2.11 26.34 8.13
C ASP A 143 -0.79 25.97 8.82
N ASP A 144 -0.42 24.69 8.99
CA ASP A 144 0.95 24.36 9.41
C ASP A 144 1.42 23.11 8.66
N LYS A 145 1.74 23.30 7.38
CA LYS A 145 2.04 22.25 6.39
C LYS A 145 3.20 21.38 6.84
N LYS A 146 2.98 20.32 7.60
CA LYS A 146 3.94 19.33 8.09
C LYS A 146 4.20 19.37 9.62
N SER A 147 3.35 20.07 10.38
CA SER A 147 3.47 20.05 11.85
C SER A 147 3.02 18.71 12.47
N ILE A 148 2.28 17.88 11.72
CA ILE A 148 1.76 16.59 12.17
C ILE A 148 2.12 15.52 11.16
N LEU A 149 2.67 14.41 11.67
CA LEU A 149 2.99 13.19 10.91
C LEU A 149 2.10 12.05 11.42
N PHE A 150 1.38 11.38 10.53
CA PHE A 150 0.69 10.14 10.85
C PHE A 150 1.58 8.96 10.48
N ILE A 151 1.89 8.11 11.45
CA ILE A 151 2.73 6.92 11.30
C ILE A 151 1.93 5.66 11.59
N LYS A 152 2.17 4.60 10.81
CA LYS A 152 1.58 3.28 11.05
C LYS A 152 2.60 2.45 11.82
N SER A 153 2.29 2.14 13.08
CA SER A 153 3.07 1.23 13.92
C SER A 153 2.12 0.20 14.53
N ASP A 154 2.47 -1.08 14.47
CA ASP A 154 1.70 -2.20 15.04
C ASP A 154 0.20 -2.19 14.68
N SER A 155 -0.11 -1.99 13.39
CA SER A 155 -1.49 -1.92 12.86
C SER A 155 -2.31 -0.71 13.32
N LYS A 156 -1.71 0.21 14.09
CA LYS A 156 -2.35 1.45 14.55
C LYS A 156 -1.81 2.65 13.79
N LEU A 157 -2.69 3.61 13.54
CA LEU A 157 -2.31 4.93 13.03
C LEU A 157 -2.07 5.86 14.22
N ILE A 158 -0.83 6.33 14.35
CA ILE A 158 -0.41 7.19 15.47
C ILE A 158 -0.21 8.61 14.94
N LYS A 159 -0.86 9.59 15.56
CA LYS A 159 -0.66 11.00 15.29
C LYS A 159 0.57 11.48 16.05
N LEU A 160 1.60 11.92 15.32
CA LEU A 160 2.85 12.41 15.86
C LEU A 160 3.03 13.88 15.47
N LYS A 161 3.28 14.74 16.45
CA LYS A 161 3.66 16.14 16.19
C LYS A 161 5.13 16.19 15.81
N THR A 162 5.46 16.81 14.67
CA THR A 162 6.85 16.86 14.20
C THR A 162 7.77 17.60 15.17
N LYS A 163 7.25 18.56 15.93
CA LYS A 163 8.00 19.27 16.99
C LYS A 163 8.50 18.35 18.11
N ASP A 164 7.88 17.18 18.30
CA ASP A 164 8.24 16.23 19.34
C ASP A 164 9.33 15.24 18.86
N ILE A 165 9.65 15.25 17.55
CA ILE A 165 10.68 14.39 16.94
C ILE A 165 12.06 15.00 17.23
N LEU A 166 12.97 14.20 17.77
CA LEU A 166 14.37 14.55 17.98
C LEU A 166 15.21 14.17 16.76
N TYR A 167 15.19 12.91 16.39
CA TYR A 167 15.91 12.39 15.23
C TYR A 167 15.28 11.11 14.71
N ILE A 168 15.70 10.73 13.52
CA ILE A 168 15.22 9.55 12.79
C ILE A 168 16.42 8.74 12.33
N GLU A 169 16.35 7.43 12.53
CA GLU A 169 17.40 6.47 12.20
C GLU A 169 16.91 5.39 11.26
N ALA A 170 17.67 5.09 10.20
CA ALA A 170 17.39 3.95 9.33
C ALA A 170 17.84 2.64 9.95
N LEU A 171 16.97 1.62 9.91
CA LEU A 171 17.27 0.27 10.37
C LEU A 171 16.79 -0.74 9.32
N LYS A 172 17.64 -1.07 8.34
CA LYS A 172 17.30 -1.94 7.20
C LYS A 172 16.04 -1.45 6.47
N ASP A 173 14.96 -2.23 6.50
CA ASP A 173 13.67 -1.93 5.87
C ASP A 173 12.76 -1.06 6.73
N TYR A 174 13.22 -0.65 7.92
CA TYR A 174 12.47 0.13 8.89
C TYR A 174 13.17 1.45 9.18
N VAL A 175 12.41 2.36 9.74
CA VAL A 175 12.87 3.65 10.24
C VAL A 175 12.42 3.79 11.68
N ASN A 176 13.36 4.11 12.55
CA ASN A 176 13.10 4.46 13.96
C ASN A 176 12.89 5.97 14.07
N ILE A 177 11.79 6.40 14.64
CA ILE A 177 11.52 7.81 14.97
C ILE A 177 11.66 7.97 16.48
N TYR A 178 12.60 8.79 16.90
CA TYR A 178 12.84 9.08 18.30
C TYR A 178 12.22 10.43 18.68
N THR A 179 11.42 10.42 19.72
CA THR A 179 10.84 11.60 20.35
C THR A 179 11.37 11.74 21.76
N VAL A 180 10.97 12.80 22.47
CA VAL A 180 11.36 13.00 23.88
C VAL A 180 10.96 11.79 24.74
N ASP A 181 9.74 11.26 24.54
CA ASP A 181 9.18 10.25 25.45
C ASP A 181 9.13 8.85 24.84
N ASN A 182 9.19 8.72 23.51
CA ASN A 182 8.89 7.46 22.84
C ASN A 182 9.81 7.19 21.63
N LYS A 183 9.88 5.90 21.27
CA LYS A 183 10.46 5.41 20.03
C LYS A 183 9.39 4.70 19.22
N PHE A 184 9.27 5.05 17.93
CA PHE A 184 8.35 4.40 17.00
C PHE A 184 9.14 3.72 15.89
N VAL A 185 8.75 2.50 15.54
CA VAL A 185 9.33 1.73 14.43
C VAL A 185 8.31 1.66 13.31
N ILE A 186 8.68 2.14 12.12
CA ILE A 186 7.80 2.15 10.96
C ILE A 186 8.50 1.55 9.74
N ARG A 187 7.75 0.90 8.87
CA ARG A 187 8.27 0.44 7.58
C ARG A 187 8.25 1.62 6.60
N SER A 188 9.42 2.19 6.33
CA SER A 188 9.59 3.31 5.40
C SER A 188 11.05 3.40 4.95
N THR A 189 11.29 4.18 3.88
CA THR A 189 12.65 4.58 3.49
C THR A 189 13.00 5.95 4.08
N MET A 190 14.30 6.25 4.21
CA MET A 190 14.76 7.57 4.66
C MET A 190 14.27 8.71 3.75
N LYS A 191 14.23 8.48 2.43
CA LYS A 191 13.67 9.45 1.48
C LYS A 191 12.17 9.63 1.71
N GLY A 192 11.42 8.52 1.83
CA GLY A 192 9.97 8.58 2.04
C GLY A 192 9.54 9.28 3.32
N ILE A 193 10.34 9.20 4.41
CA ILE A 193 10.06 9.95 5.63
C ILE A 193 10.52 11.41 5.50
N GLN A 194 11.67 11.68 4.87
CA GLN A 194 12.20 13.01 4.66
C GLN A 194 11.23 13.90 3.87
N ASP A 195 10.60 13.38 2.83
CA ASP A 195 9.62 14.11 1.99
C ASP A 195 8.38 14.56 2.80
N LYS A 196 8.10 13.89 3.90
CA LYS A 196 6.95 14.18 4.79
C LYS A 196 7.28 15.16 5.91
N LEU A 197 8.55 15.43 6.17
CA LEU A 197 8.99 16.33 7.22
C LEU A 197 9.09 17.77 6.72
N PRO A 198 8.93 18.79 7.60
CA PRO A 198 9.23 20.19 7.26
C PRO A 198 10.71 20.33 6.89
N ALA A 199 10.97 20.76 5.65
CA ALA A 199 12.35 20.86 5.17
C ALA A 199 13.19 21.96 5.88
N ASP A 200 12.52 22.95 6.46
CA ASP A 200 13.11 24.01 7.28
C ASP A 200 13.51 23.56 8.70
N LYS A 201 12.82 22.53 9.23
CA LYS A 201 13.03 22.03 10.61
C LYS A 201 13.85 20.76 10.69
N PHE A 202 14.02 20.04 9.60
CA PHE A 202 14.74 18.76 9.58
C PHE A 202 15.88 18.77 8.58
N ALA A 203 17.00 18.20 8.97
CA ALA A 203 18.17 18.05 8.11
C ALA A 203 18.63 16.60 8.06
N ARG A 204 18.99 16.11 6.88
CA ARG A 204 19.65 14.84 6.74
C ARG A 204 21.14 15.03 7.00
N VAL A 205 21.66 14.38 8.04
CA VAL A 205 23.05 14.51 8.48
C VAL A 205 23.90 13.29 8.16
N HIS A 206 23.25 12.18 7.79
CA HIS A 206 23.93 10.95 7.40
C HIS A 206 23.03 10.12 6.46
N ARG A 207 23.61 9.16 5.71
CA ARG A 207 22.80 8.23 4.90
C ARG A 207 21.71 7.53 5.71
N SER A 208 21.89 7.38 7.01
CA SER A 208 20.96 6.68 7.91
C SER A 208 20.35 7.60 8.99
N PHE A 209 20.59 8.91 8.98
CA PHE A 209 20.07 9.79 10.01
C PHE A 209 19.53 11.12 9.47
N ILE A 210 18.38 11.52 10.06
CA ILE A 210 17.76 12.84 9.91
C ILE A 210 17.61 13.40 11.34
N VAL A 211 17.94 14.66 11.57
CA VAL A 211 17.79 15.33 12.86
C VAL A 211 16.82 16.50 12.77
N ALA A 212 16.14 16.81 13.88
CA ALA A 212 15.43 18.07 14.06
C ALA A 212 16.47 19.14 14.40
N VAL A 213 16.55 20.19 13.58
CA VAL A 213 17.60 21.22 13.67
C VAL A 213 17.52 21.99 14.98
N ASP A 214 16.30 22.30 15.43
CA ASP A 214 16.00 23.00 16.68
C ASP A 214 16.26 22.15 17.94
N LYS A 215 16.55 20.86 17.80
CA LYS A 215 16.84 19.90 18.85
C LYS A 215 18.32 19.48 18.91
N VAL A 216 19.17 20.15 18.15
CA VAL A 216 20.61 19.95 18.19
C VAL A 216 21.19 20.74 19.33
N SER A 217 21.93 20.08 20.24
CA SER A 217 22.62 20.71 21.37
C SER A 217 24.04 21.15 20.98
N THR A 218 24.80 20.26 20.30
CA THR A 218 26.19 20.52 19.95
C THR A 218 26.58 19.82 18.68
N ILE A 219 27.47 20.40 17.91
CA ILE A 219 28.08 19.79 16.74
C ILE A 219 29.59 19.74 16.98
N ASP A 220 30.12 18.51 16.86
CA ASP A 220 31.55 18.29 16.96
C ASP A 220 32.04 17.48 15.77
N HIS A 221 32.98 18.00 15.01
CA HIS A 221 33.65 17.46 13.79
C HIS A 221 32.80 16.48 12.91
N ALA A 222 32.48 15.30 13.42
CA ALA A 222 31.77 14.23 12.73
C ALA A 222 30.53 13.72 13.50
N ILE A 223 30.08 14.44 14.54
CA ILE A 223 29.02 14.03 15.43
C ILE A 223 28.07 15.20 15.68
N VAL A 224 26.78 14.94 15.68
CA VAL A 224 25.72 15.84 16.13
C VAL A 224 25.20 15.29 17.47
N VAL A 225 25.20 16.09 18.50
CA VAL A 225 24.64 15.76 19.82
C VAL A 225 23.25 16.39 19.92
N MET A 226 22.26 15.58 20.25
CA MET A 226 20.87 16.00 20.43
C MET A 226 20.60 16.44 21.87
N GLU A 227 19.52 17.20 22.11
CA GLU A 227 19.12 17.65 23.45
C GLU A 227 18.98 16.51 24.49
N ASN A 228 18.66 15.31 24.06
CA ASN A 228 18.58 14.11 24.90
C ASN A 228 19.93 13.38 25.09
N ASN A 229 21.04 14.03 24.76
CA ASN A 229 22.40 13.48 24.75
C ASN A 229 22.65 12.31 23.77
N ALA A 230 21.73 12.02 22.87
CA ALA A 230 21.95 11.05 21.79
C ALA A 230 22.99 11.60 20.81
N THR A 231 23.92 10.75 20.38
CA THR A 231 24.94 11.08 19.40
C THR A 231 24.57 10.52 18.02
N VAL A 232 24.58 11.37 17.02
CA VAL A 232 24.24 11.06 15.64
C VAL A 232 25.44 11.34 14.75
N PRO A 233 25.88 10.42 13.88
CA PRO A 233 27.01 10.65 12.99
C PRO A 233 26.70 11.72 11.94
N LEU A 234 27.64 12.60 11.68
CA LEU A 234 27.61 13.62 10.62
C LEU A 234 28.49 13.14 9.45
N GLY A 235 27.84 12.74 8.37
CA GLY A 235 28.54 12.31 7.15
C GLY A 235 29.06 13.49 6.33
N GLY A 236 30.28 13.39 5.81
CA GLY A 236 30.92 14.48 5.05
C GLY A 236 30.08 15.03 3.91
N LEU A 237 29.34 14.17 3.19
CA LEU A 237 28.44 14.57 2.08
C LEU A 237 27.22 15.43 2.51
N TYR A 238 26.89 15.42 3.81
CA TYR A 238 25.72 16.12 4.38
C TYR A 238 26.11 17.35 5.19
N LYS A 239 27.40 17.52 5.47
CA LYS A 239 27.91 18.52 6.40
C LYS A 239 27.65 19.93 5.92
N ASP A 240 27.95 20.22 4.68
CA ASP A 240 27.85 21.59 4.14
C ASP A 240 26.38 22.04 4.10
N GLU A 241 25.48 21.19 3.56
CA GLU A 241 24.03 21.46 3.54
C GLU A 241 23.45 21.61 4.96
N PHE A 242 23.96 20.83 5.92
CA PHE A 242 23.52 20.93 7.30
C PHE A 242 23.98 22.23 7.98
N LEU A 243 25.25 22.63 7.78
CA LEU A 243 25.79 23.87 8.34
C LEU A 243 25.12 25.11 7.78
N GLU A 244 24.76 25.12 6.50
CA GLU A 244 23.95 26.20 5.90
C GLU A 244 22.59 26.36 6.57
N LYS A 245 21.95 25.25 6.99
CA LYS A 245 20.65 25.30 7.67
C LYS A 245 20.67 25.84 9.10
N ILE A 246 21.78 25.72 9.81
CA ILE A 246 21.88 26.11 11.22
C ILE A 246 22.39 27.54 11.44
N ASN A 247 22.49 28.38 10.38
CA ASN A 247 22.96 29.76 10.46
C ASN A 247 24.22 29.91 11.35
N THR A 248 25.29 29.21 11.00
CA THR A 248 26.57 29.31 11.73
C THR A 248 27.13 30.72 11.57
N VAL A 249 27.41 31.39 12.69
CA VAL A 249 28.09 32.69 12.76
C VAL A 249 29.58 32.51 12.64
#